data_d16b8cfcafe5d4915f1bf7409f4f38ed
#
_entry.id   d16b8cfcafe5d4915f1bf7409f4f38ed
#
_cell.length_a   1.000
_cell.length_b   1.000
_cell.length_c   1.000
_cell.angle_alpha   90.00
_cell.angle_beta   90.00
_cell.angle_gamma   90.00
#
_symmetry.space_group_name_H-M   'P 1'
#
loop_
_entity.id
_entity.type
_entity.pdbx_description
1 polymer ?
#
loop_
_entity_poly.entity_id
_entity_poly.type
_entity_poly.pdbx_seq_one_letter_code
_entity_poly.pdbx_strand_id
1 'polypeptide(L)'
;MGAFLLLNSAFVTQILAQKKSEKIEACGSCAMGANQTLKEVQQCALEKAMEEALNRAGIPLEVNSSTQMQQSEGGNGYTEAFSKVIQTRYKGGITDVQDLEEPKSKINEFKIMEIERCIRASVVQYKTDPDPAFTHDVKGILPAYPYQTSLSFRVQSPGSYMLAYYLEGDSAFCFYPNEAERQDLLESDAEHLFPSHKSQREYVVENTQPKAVKSVMLMFFKKPMPTPPVDLRQDLQRWLDGIEPSERQVFNFPIILDSRK
;
A
#
# COMPACT_ATOMS: atom_id res chain seq x y z
N MET A 1 46.17 -21.69 -27.74
CA MET A 1 45.75 -20.27 -27.80
C MET A 1 44.25 -20.22 -27.59
N GLY A 2 43.81 -20.01 -26.38
CA GLY A 2 42.39 -19.93 -26.01
C GLY A 2 42.04 -18.49 -25.68
N ALA A 3 41.11 -17.93 -26.45
CA ALA A 3 40.59 -16.58 -26.21
C ALA A 3 39.50 -16.63 -25.15
N PHE A 4 39.75 -16.02 -23.99
CA PHE A 4 38.76 -15.75 -22.94
C PHE A 4 37.93 -14.55 -23.37
N LEU A 5 36.65 -14.77 -23.72
CA LEU A 5 35.66 -13.73 -23.89
C LEU A 5 35.14 -13.32 -22.50
N LEU A 6 35.62 -12.17 -22.01
CA LEU A 6 35.07 -11.46 -20.86
C LEU A 6 33.74 -10.85 -21.26
N LEU A 7 32.64 -11.47 -20.83
CA LEU A 7 31.30 -10.86 -20.85
C LEU A 7 31.25 -9.75 -19.79
N ASN A 8 31.35 -8.50 -20.23
CA ASN A 8 31.02 -7.32 -19.47
C ASN A 8 29.52 -7.30 -19.22
N SER A 9 29.09 -7.76 -18.03
CA SER A 9 27.75 -7.47 -17.51
C SER A 9 27.70 -6.00 -17.12
N ALA A 10 27.24 -5.17 -18.04
CA ALA A 10 26.87 -3.79 -17.74
C ALA A 10 25.69 -3.82 -16.77
N PHE A 11 25.96 -3.60 -15.50
CA PHE A 11 24.97 -3.20 -14.51
C PHE A 11 24.34 -1.89 -14.99
N VAL A 12 23.15 -1.98 -15.58
CA VAL A 12 22.31 -0.82 -15.80
C VAL A 12 21.80 -0.37 -14.44
N THR A 13 22.60 0.44 -13.79
CA THR A 13 22.13 1.23 -12.63
C THR A 13 21.15 2.25 -13.19
N GLN A 14 19.88 1.89 -13.21
CA GLN A 14 18.82 2.87 -13.47
C GLN A 14 18.89 3.91 -12.36
N ILE A 15 19.41 5.06 -12.71
CA ILE A 15 19.33 6.27 -11.89
C ILE A 15 17.84 6.63 -11.86
N LEU A 16 17.14 6.14 -10.83
CA LEU A 16 15.89 6.74 -10.41
C LEU A 16 16.23 8.20 -10.12
N ALA A 17 15.76 9.10 -10.97
CA ALA A 17 15.94 10.53 -10.77
C ALA A 17 15.48 10.84 -9.34
N GLN A 18 16.45 11.12 -8.46
CA GLN A 18 16.16 11.41 -7.05
C GLN A 18 15.22 12.61 -7.03
N LYS A 19 13.94 12.35 -6.76
CA LYS A 19 12.99 13.39 -6.39
C LYS A 19 13.59 14.14 -5.22
N LYS A 20 13.54 15.46 -5.27
CA LYS A 20 13.94 16.30 -4.14
C LYS A 20 12.99 16.01 -2.99
N SER A 21 13.38 15.13 -2.10
CA SER A 21 12.65 14.87 -0.86
C SER A 21 13.01 15.95 0.15
N GLU A 22 12.02 16.54 0.76
CA GLU A 22 12.18 17.47 1.86
C GLU A 22 12.06 16.69 3.18
N LYS A 23 13.01 16.90 4.09
CA LYS A 23 12.95 16.32 5.45
C LYS A 23 12.18 17.27 6.36
N ILE A 24 11.06 16.82 6.87
CA ILE A 24 10.15 17.59 7.71
C ILE A 24 10.01 16.91 9.07
N GLU A 25 10.12 17.68 10.12
CA GLU A 25 9.83 17.23 11.48
C GLU A 25 8.40 17.64 11.85
N ALA A 26 7.65 16.69 12.36
CA ALA A 26 6.27 16.89 12.76
C ALA A 26 5.89 16.01 13.94
N CYS A 27 4.94 16.47 14.75
CA CYS A 27 4.41 15.71 15.87
C CYS A 27 2.89 15.55 15.69
N GLY A 28 2.40 14.38 16.10
CA GLY A 28 0.98 14.08 16.17
C GLY A 28 0.62 13.54 17.54
N SER A 29 -0.60 13.80 17.99
CA SER A 29 -1.08 13.26 19.26
C SER A 29 -2.46 12.61 19.12
N CYS A 30 -2.68 11.56 19.91
CA CYS A 30 -3.94 10.82 19.92
C CYS A 30 -4.35 10.49 21.36
N ALA A 31 -5.61 10.79 21.69
CA ALA A 31 -6.18 10.45 22.98
C ALA A 31 -6.66 8.98 22.98
N MET A 32 -6.47 8.29 24.10
CA MET A 32 -6.87 6.91 24.25
C MET A 32 -8.38 6.79 24.43
N GLY A 33 -9.05 6.13 23.49
CA GLY A 33 -10.47 5.77 23.61
C GLY A 33 -10.70 4.57 24.54
N ALA A 34 -11.95 4.39 24.99
CA ALA A 34 -12.32 3.38 25.99
C ALA A 34 -12.00 1.93 25.59
N ASN A 35 -11.95 1.62 24.29
CA ASN A 35 -11.74 0.29 23.73
C ASN A 35 -10.45 0.18 22.90
N GLN A 36 -9.55 1.15 23.02
CA GLN A 36 -8.32 1.19 22.22
C GLN A 36 -7.15 0.61 23.01
N THR A 37 -6.30 -0.13 22.32
CA THR A 37 -5.02 -0.60 22.86
C THR A 37 -3.96 0.51 22.76
N LEU A 38 -2.91 0.41 23.56
CA LEU A 38 -1.77 1.33 23.48
C LEU A 38 -1.15 1.40 22.08
N LYS A 39 -1.02 0.24 21.41
CA LYS A 39 -0.50 0.15 20.03
C LYS A 39 -1.35 0.96 19.06
N GLU A 40 -2.65 0.91 19.21
CA GLU A 40 -3.60 1.63 18.37
C GLU A 40 -3.49 3.14 18.54
N VAL A 41 -3.35 3.60 19.76
CA VAL A 41 -3.18 5.03 20.04
C VAL A 41 -1.83 5.54 19.54
N GLN A 42 -0.76 4.74 19.66
CA GLN A 42 0.55 5.05 19.08
C GLN A 42 0.50 5.13 17.54
N GLN A 43 -0.25 4.23 16.91
CA GLN A 43 -0.42 4.25 15.46
C GLN A 43 -1.22 5.48 15.01
N CYS A 44 -2.30 5.82 15.71
CA CYS A 44 -3.07 7.04 15.48
C CYS A 44 -2.20 8.32 15.62
N ALA A 45 -1.32 8.37 16.62
CA ALA A 45 -0.41 9.50 16.81
C ALA A 45 0.61 9.60 15.66
N LEU A 46 1.10 8.45 15.15
CA LEU A 46 1.97 8.41 13.98
C LEU A 46 1.25 8.96 12.73
N GLU A 47 0.04 8.51 12.46
CA GLU A 47 -0.75 8.95 11.31
C GLU A 47 -0.95 10.46 11.32
N LYS A 48 -1.31 11.02 12.48
CA LYS A 48 -1.43 12.48 12.65
C LYS A 48 -0.10 13.24 12.47
N ALA A 49 1.01 12.65 12.92
CA ALA A 49 2.33 13.24 12.68
C ALA A 49 2.69 13.24 11.19
N MET A 50 2.32 12.18 10.46
CA MET A 50 2.50 12.10 9.01
C MET A 50 1.63 13.11 8.26
N GLU A 51 0.36 13.27 8.65
CA GLU A 51 -0.54 14.29 8.10
C GLU A 51 0.02 15.70 8.31
N GLU A 52 0.51 15.99 9.51
CA GLU A 52 1.11 17.27 9.83
C GLU A 52 2.40 17.51 9.03
N ALA A 53 3.20 16.47 8.76
CA ALA A 53 4.39 16.57 7.91
C ALA A 53 4.01 16.95 6.46
N LEU A 54 2.96 16.34 5.91
CA LEU A 54 2.44 16.70 4.59
C LEU A 54 1.92 18.14 4.55
N ASN A 55 1.17 18.55 5.58
CA ASN A 55 0.66 19.92 5.69
C ASN A 55 1.80 20.95 5.73
N ARG A 56 2.85 20.69 6.51
CA ARG A 56 4.05 21.55 6.57
C ARG A 56 4.82 21.61 5.25
N ALA A 57 4.78 20.53 4.48
CA ALA A 57 5.32 20.51 3.12
C ALA A 57 4.48 21.31 2.11
N GLY A 58 3.39 21.92 2.54
CA GLY A 58 2.46 22.62 1.65
C GLY A 58 1.66 21.69 0.73
N ILE A 59 1.51 20.42 1.12
CA ILE A 59 0.73 19.42 0.41
C ILE A 59 -0.66 19.37 1.03
N PRO A 60 -1.67 20.01 0.42
CA PRO A 60 -3.01 20.03 0.98
C PRO A 60 -3.64 18.64 0.91
N LEU A 61 -4.36 18.29 1.95
CA LEU A 61 -5.30 17.17 1.98
C LEU A 61 -6.47 17.50 1.03
N GLU A 62 -6.48 16.97 -0.17
CA GLU A 62 -7.69 17.00 -0.99
C GLU A 62 -8.69 15.97 -0.44
N VAL A 63 -9.58 16.42 0.43
CA VAL A 63 -10.72 15.62 0.88
C VAL A 63 -11.72 15.57 -0.28
N ASN A 64 -11.64 14.55 -1.12
CA ASN A 64 -12.71 14.28 -2.06
C ASN A 64 -13.94 13.80 -1.28
N SER A 65 -14.98 14.63 -1.23
CA SER A 65 -16.28 14.36 -0.60
C SER A 65 -17.12 13.25 -1.28
N SER A 66 -16.56 12.51 -2.23
CA SER A 66 -17.17 11.32 -2.83
C SER A 66 -16.82 10.03 -2.07
N THR A 67 -16.69 10.10 -0.75
CA THR A 67 -16.64 8.91 0.09
C THR A 67 -18.05 8.32 0.09
N GLN A 68 -18.31 7.31 -0.74
CA GLN A 68 -19.41 6.41 -0.49
C GLN A 68 -19.16 5.78 0.89
N MET A 69 -19.88 6.30 1.89
CA MET A 69 -20.02 5.65 3.19
C MET A 69 -20.67 4.28 2.95
N GLN A 70 -19.89 3.24 2.72
CA GLN A 70 -20.31 1.89 3.07
C GLN A 70 -20.11 1.77 4.57
N GLN A 71 -21.12 2.21 5.32
CA GLN A 71 -21.33 1.83 6.69
C GLN A 71 -21.61 0.33 6.73
N SER A 72 -20.57 -0.47 6.96
CA SER A 72 -20.75 -1.81 7.48
C SER A 72 -20.89 -1.68 9.00
N GLU A 73 -22.12 -1.71 9.49
CA GLU A 73 -22.40 -1.92 10.90
C GLU A 73 -21.76 -3.24 11.35
N GLY A 74 -20.75 -3.15 12.19
CA GLY A 74 -20.18 -4.31 12.88
C GLY A 74 -18.74 -4.67 12.50
N GLY A 75 -17.77 -3.83 12.79
CA GLY A 75 -16.38 -4.25 12.73
C GLY A 75 -15.39 -3.09 12.84
N ASN A 76 -14.66 -3.09 13.91
CA ASN A 76 -13.39 -2.43 14.18
C ASN A 76 -13.00 -1.24 13.29
N GLY A 77 -13.04 -0.03 13.84
CA GLY A 77 -12.75 1.27 13.21
C GLY A 77 -11.37 1.47 12.53
N TYR A 78 -10.58 0.40 12.38
CA TYR A 78 -9.29 0.36 11.70
C TYR A 78 -9.40 0.35 10.17
N THR A 79 -10.44 -0.28 9.63
CA THR A 79 -10.65 -0.41 8.19
C THR A 79 -10.96 0.94 7.54
N GLU A 80 -11.62 1.84 8.29
CA GLU A 80 -12.00 3.16 7.78
C GLU A 80 -10.81 4.12 7.66
N ALA A 81 -9.92 4.17 8.64
CA ALA A 81 -8.78 5.09 8.62
C ALA A 81 -7.82 4.75 7.47
N PHE A 82 -7.57 3.47 7.24
CA PHE A 82 -6.62 3.02 6.22
C PHE A 82 -7.20 3.12 4.79
N SER A 83 -8.47 2.82 4.58
CA SER A 83 -9.15 3.04 3.29
C SER A 83 -9.22 4.54 2.95
N LYS A 84 -9.35 5.40 3.95
CA LYS A 84 -9.35 6.86 3.79
C LYS A 84 -7.99 7.38 3.30
N VAL A 85 -6.89 6.87 3.82
CA VAL A 85 -5.53 7.27 3.42
C VAL A 85 -5.23 6.87 1.98
N ILE A 86 -5.70 5.70 1.50
CA ILE A 86 -5.47 5.25 0.12
C ILE A 86 -6.33 6.03 -0.89
N GLN A 87 -7.51 6.50 -0.52
CA GLN A 87 -8.43 7.23 -1.41
C GLN A 87 -8.22 8.75 -1.39
N THR A 88 -7.48 9.26 -0.45
CA THR A 88 -7.16 10.69 -0.40
C THR A 88 -6.11 10.98 -1.46
N ARG A 89 -6.44 11.81 -2.45
CA ARG A 89 -5.51 12.25 -3.50
C ARG A 89 -4.55 13.28 -2.89
N TYR A 90 -3.44 12.79 -2.37
CA TYR A 90 -2.36 13.68 -1.95
C TYR A 90 -1.56 14.12 -3.20
N LYS A 91 -1.24 15.39 -3.29
CA LYS A 91 -0.23 15.90 -4.25
C LYS A 91 1.20 15.58 -3.80
N GLY A 92 1.37 14.59 -2.94
CA GLY A 92 2.65 14.14 -2.42
C GLY A 92 2.52 12.87 -1.59
N GLY A 93 3.63 12.34 -1.15
CA GLY A 93 3.71 11.14 -0.33
C GLY A 93 4.88 11.19 0.65
N ILE A 94 4.91 10.25 1.57
CA ILE A 94 5.98 10.08 2.56
C ILE A 94 6.76 8.82 2.22
N THR A 95 8.06 8.97 1.92
CA THR A 95 8.91 7.86 1.48
C THR A 95 9.79 7.29 2.59
N ASP A 96 10.00 8.04 3.68
CA ASP A 96 10.76 7.60 4.85
C ASP A 96 10.22 8.27 6.11
N VAL A 97 10.19 7.53 7.22
CA VAL A 97 9.76 8.02 8.53
C VAL A 97 10.71 7.50 9.59
N GLN A 98 11.22 8.40 10.41
CA GLN A 98 12.07 8.09 11.55
C GLN A 98 11.50 8.75 12.80
N ASP A 99 11.39 8.01 13.89
CA ASP A 99 11.05 8.60 15.19
C ASP A 99 12.20 9.52 15.64
N LEU A 100 11.86 10.72 16.09
CA LEU A 100 12.84 11.65 16.69
C LEU A 100 13.15 11.26 18.13
N GLU A 101 12.16 10.72 18.82
CA GLU A 101 12.25 10.28 20.21
C GLU A 101 11.20 9.18 20.47
N GLU A 102 11.29 8.50 21.60
CA GLU A 102 10.26 7.55 22.02
C GLU A 102 8.91 8.25 22.21
N PRO A 103 7.79 7.56 21.86
CA PRO A 103 6.45 8.12 22.06
C PRO A 103 6.21 8.54 23.51
N LYS A 104 5.76 9.77 23.74
CA LYS A 104 5.48 10.32 25.06
C LYS A 104 4.02 10.14 25.40
N SER A 105 3.75 9.67 26.62
CA SER A 105 2.39 9.64 27.17
C SER A 105 2.19 10.79 28.15
N LYS A 106 1.05 11.48 28.05
CA LYS A 106 0.60 12.50 28.97
C LYS A 106 -0.86 12.30 29.31
N ILE A 107 -1.31 12.84 30.44
CA ILE A 107 -2.73 12.89 30.79
C ILE A 107 -3.21 14.29 30.39
N ASN A 108 -4.21 14.38 29.53
CA ASN A 108 -4.79 15.65 29.10
C ASN A 108 -5.72 16.25 30.19
N GLU A 109 -6.26 17.44 29.92
CA GLU A 109 -7.18 18.16 30.83
C GLU A 109 -8.47 17.40 31.16
N PHE A 110 -8.89 16.46 30.28
CA PHE A 110 -10.04 15.58 30.49
C PHE A 110 -9.68 14.27 31.23
N LYS A 111 -8.47 14.17 31.80
CA LYS A 111 -7.93 12.98 32.48
C LYS A 111 -7.85 11.74 31.59
N ILE A 112 -7.74 11.93 30.26
CA ILE A 112 -7.57 10.87 29.29
C ILE A 112 -6.09 10.78 28.94
N MET A 113 -5.57 9.54 28.84
CA MET A 113 -4.21 9.31 28.37
C MET A 113 -4.12 9.74 26.90
N GLU A 114 -3.14 10.56 26.58
CA GLU A 114 -2.81 11.00 25.24
C GLU A 114 -1.38 10.59 24.93
N ILE A 115 -1.16 10.08 23.73
CA ILE A 115 0.17 9.72 23.23
C ILE A 115 0.57 10.74 22.17
N GLU A 116 1.73 11.30 22.33
CA GLU A 116 2.41 12.16 21.36
C GLU A 116 3.57 11.44 20.71
N ARG A 117 3.67 11.51 19.38
CA ARG A 117 4.76 10.93 18.60
C ARG A 117 5.31 11.98 17.66
N CYS A 118 6.63 12.22 17.74
CA CYS A 118 7.35 13.16 16.89
C CYS A 118 8.23 12.39 15.91
N ILE A 119 8.13 12.74 14.62
CA ILE A 119 8.81 12.07 13.53
C ILE A 119 9.61 13.05 12.69
N ARG A 120 10.63 12.51 11.99
CA ARG A 120 11.25 13.14 10.82
C ARG A 120 10.80 12.36 9.60
N ALA A 121 10.07 13.01 8.70
CA ALA A 121 9.55 12.41 7.50
C ALA A 121 10.25 12.94 6.25
N SER A 122 10.56 12.06 5.30
CA SER A 122 10.98 12.44 3.95
C SER A 122 9.75 12.58 3.08
N VAL A 123 9.40 13.82 2.72
CA VAL A 123 8.20 14.14 1.94
C VAL A 123 8.59 14.36 0.48
N VAL A 124 7.83 13.78 -0.43
CA VAL A 124 7.94 13.99 -1.87
C VAL A 124 6.69 14.66 -2.40
N GLN A 125 6.84 15.70 -3.20
CA GLN A 125 5.74 16.33 -3.90
C GLN A 125 5.57 15.68 -5.27
N TYR A 126 4.34 15.31 -5.63
CA TYR A 126 4.04 14.80 -6.96
C TYR A 126 3.95 15.94 -7.96
N LYS A 127 4.50 15.69 -9.15
CA LYS A 127 4.50 16.66 -10.26
C LYS A 127 3.31 16.47 -11.19
N THR A 128 2.71 15.29 -11.14
CA THR A 128 1.65 14.87 -12.06
C THR A 128 0.44 14.35 -11.30
N ASP A 129 -0.73 14.56 -11.85
CA ASP A 129 -1.97 13.91 -11.41
C ASP A 129 -2.04 12.48 -11.97
N PRO A 130 -2.92 11.61 -11.43
CA PRO A 130 -3.21 10.31 -12.03
C PRO A 130 -3.61 10.46 -13.49
N ASP A 131 -3.08 9.56 -14.34
CA ASP A 131 -3.43 9.56 -15.76
C ASP A 131 -4.82 8.93 -15.96
N PRO A 132 -5.83 9.69 -16.41
CA PRO A 132 -7.19 9.15 -16.59
C PRO A 132 -7.29 8.12 -17.72
N ALA A 133 -6.33 8.06 -18.63
CA ALA A 133 -6.29 7.04 -19.68
C ALA A 133 -5.64 5.72 -19.20
N PHE A 134 -4.89 5.76 -18.09
CA PHE A 134 -4.25 4.59 -17.50
C PHE A 134 -5.19 3.91 -16.49
N THR A 135 -6.28 3.32 -17.02
CA THR A 135 -7.33 2.67 -16.23
C THR A 135 -7.38 1.17 -16.51
N HIS A 136 -7.62 0.40 -15.47
CA HIS A 136 -7.73 -1.07 -15.51
C HIS A 136 -9.12 -1.48 -15.05
N ASP A 137 -9.65 -2.56 -15.64
CA ASP A 137 -10.85 -3.23 -15.17
C ASP A 137 -10.45 -4.55 -14.51
N VAL A 138 -10.80 -4.71 -13.23
CA VAL A 138 -10.47 -5.90 -12.44
C VAL A 138 -11.76 -6.59 -12.03
N LYS A 139 -11.88 -7.87 -12.36
CA LYS A 139 -13.06 -8.70 -12.07
C LYS A 139 -12.67 -9.99 -11.38
N GLY A 140 -13.58 -10.54 -10.57
CA GLY A 140 -13.44 -11.87 -9.96
C GLY A 140 -12.88 -11.87 -8.54
N ILE A 141 -12.38 -10.75 -8.01
CA ILE A 141 -12.06 -10.67 -6.59
C ILE A 141 -13.35 -10.52 -5.81
N LEU A 142 -13.64 -11.52 -4.97
CA LEU A 142 -14.85 -11.56 -4.16
C LEU A 142 -14.63 -10.84 -2.81
N PRO A 143 -15.67 -10.24 -2.22
CA PRO A 143 -15.56 -9.63 -0.90
C PRO A 143 -15.43 -10.66 0.24
N ALA A 144 -15.79 -11.93 0.00
CA ALA A 144 -15.66 -12.99 0.97
C ALA A 144 -15.22 -14.30 0.31
N TYR A 145 -14.34 -15.02 0.98
CA TYR A 145 -13.84 -16.33 0.54
C TYR A 145 -14.00 -17.36 1.66
N PRO A 146 -14.43 -18.58 1.34
CA PRO A 146 -14.27 -19.72 2.24
C PRO A 146 -12.79 -19.94 2.54
N TYR A 147 -12.50 -20.48 3.72
CA TYR A 147 -11.13 -20.83 4.11
C TYR A 147 -10.49 -21.80 3.09
N GLN A 148 -9.23 -21.57 2.74
CA GLN A 148 -8.48 -22.33 1.74
C GLN A 148 -9.10 -22.35 0.32
N THR A 149 -9.82 -21.31 -0.03
CA THR A 149 -10.30 -21.16 -1.40
C THR A 149 -9.27 -20.48 -2.27
N SER A 150 -9.21 -20.90 -3.53
CA SER A 150 -8.33 -20.26 -4.53
C SER A 150 -8.86 -18.89 -4.93
N LEU A 151 -7.98 -17.89 -4.87
CA LEU A 151 -8.20 -16.57 -5.44
C LEU A 151 -7.94 -16.63 -6.95
N SER A 152 -8.91 -16.20 -7.73
CA SER A 152 -8.71 -15.96 -9.16
C SER A 152 -9.35 -14.64 -9.57
N PHE A 153 -8.73 -13.96 -10.52
CA PHE A 153 -9.25 -12.68 -11.03
C PHE A 153 -8.79 -12.43 -12.46
N ARG A 154 -9.47 -11.51 -13.11
CA ARG A 154 -9.18 -11.11 -14.48
C ARG A 154 -8.90 -9.63 -14.52
N VAL A 155 -7.97 -9.25 -15.40
CA VAL A 155 -7.56 -7.87 -15.60
C VAL A 155 -7.66 -7.53 -17.09
N GLN A 156 -8.34 -6.44 -17.40
CA GLN A 156 -8.24 -5.78 -18.69
C GLN A 156 -7.36 -4.53 -18.51
N SER A 157 -6.32 -4.42 -19.31
CA SER A 157 -5.24 -3.44 -19.14
C SER A 157 -5.11 -2.52 -20.37
N PRO A 158 -4.71 -1.27 -20.22
CA PRO A 158 -4.30 -0.39 -21.32
C PRO A 158 -2.86 -0.64 -21.79
N GLY A 159 -2.21 -1.72 -21.32
CA GLY A 159 -0.78 -1.98 -21.47
C GLY A 159 -0.01 -1.60 -20.20
N SER A 160 0.30 -2.58 -19.35
CA SER A 160 0.93 -2.30 -18.04
C SER A 160 1.67 -3.51 -17.48
N TYR A 161 2.40 -3.29 -16.41
CA TYR A 161 3.01 -4.31 -15.57
C TYR A 161 2.30 -4.33 -14.22
N MET A 162 2.12 -5.52 -13.63
CA MET A 162 1.39 -5.68 -12.38
C MET A 162 2.29 -6.21 -11.27
N LEU A 163 2.05 -5.74 -10.05
CA LEU A 163 2.43 -6.40 -8.80
C LEU A 163 1.17 -6.67 -8.00
N ALA A 164 1.09 -7.83 -7.35
CA ALA A 164 -0.05 -8.19 -6.52
C ALA A 164 0.39 -8.65 -5.13
N TYR A 165 -0.25 -8.09 -4.13
CA TYR A 165 0.04 -8.35 -2.72
C TYR A 165 -1.20 -8.82 -1.98
N TYR A 166 -1.01 -9.78 -1.10
CA TYR A 166 -1.93 -10.12 -0.04
C TYR A 166 -1.52 -9.38 1.23
N LEU A 167 -2.43 -8.63 1.79
CA LEU A 167 -2.21 -7.85 3.00
C LEU A 167 -2.99 -8.47 4.14
N GLU A 168 -2.31 -8.76 5.26
CA GLU A 168 -2.91 -9.30 6.47
C GLU A 168 -2.37 -8.54 7.70
N GLY A 169 -3.24 -7.73 8.33
CA GLY A 169 -2.81 -6.81 9.38
C GLY A 169 -1.71 -5.87 8.91
N ASP A 170 -0.56 -5.90 9.57
CA ASP A 170 0.62 -5.08 9.24
C ASP A 170 1.52 -5.72 8.16
N SER A 171 1.24 -6.97 7.76
CA SER A 171 2.08 -7.72 6.82
C SER A 171 1.66 -7.53 5.36
N ALA A 172 2.63 -7.64 4.46
CA ALA A 172 2.44 -7.57 3.01
C ALA A 172 3.18 -8.73 2.33
N PHE A 173 2.47 -9.58 1.61
CA PHE A 173 3.01 -10.74 0.93
C PHE A 173 2.82 -10.60 -0.57
N CYS A 174 3.92 -10.51 -1.32
CA CYS A 174 3.87 -10.51 -2.78
C CYS A 174 3.52 -11.92 -3.27
N PHE A 175 2.40 -12.06 -3.99
CA PHE A 175 2.03 -13.33 -4.61
C PHE A 175 2.15 -13.30 -6.13
N TYR A 176 2.28 -12.12 -6.75
CA TYR A 176 2.59 -11.95 -8.16
C TYR A 176 3.50 -10.71 -8.35
N PRO A 177 4.61 -10.79 -9.10
CA PRO A 177 5.14 -12.01 -9.72
C PRO A 177 5.67 -13.01 -8.69
N ASN A 178 5.86 -14.26 -9.13
CA ASN A 178 6.40 -15.34 -8.33
C ASN A 178 7.30 -16.26 -9.20
N GLU A 179 7.78 -17.36 -8.63
CA GLU A 179 8.69 -18.29 -9.36
C GLU A 179 8.04 -18.93 -10.60
N ALA A 180 6.71 -19.09 -10.62
CA ALA A 180 5.99 -19.71 -11.73
C ALA A 180 5.43 -18.69 -12.73
N GLU A 181 5.23 -17.46 -12.29
CA GLU A 181 4.65 -16.38 -13.09
C GLU A 181 5.52 -15.13 -13.01
N ARG A 182 6.20 -14.82 -14.10
CA ARG A 182 7.02 -13.62 -14.21
C ARG A 182 6.16 -12.38 -14.39
N GLN A 183 6.74 -11.22 -14.10
CA GLN A 183 6.12 -9.94 -14.42
C GLN A 183 6.22 -9.69 -15.93
N ASP A 184 5.20 -10.10 -16.67
CA ASP A 184 5.08 -9.84 -18.09
C ASP A 184 4.23 -8.59 -18.36
N LEU A 185 4.39 -8.02 -19.56
CA LEU A 185 3.52 -6.94 -20.02
C LEU A 185 2.08 -7.49 -20.20
N LEU A 186 1.15 -6.88 -19.50
CA LEU A 186 -0.27 -7.08 -19.76
C LEU A 186 -0.64 -6.28 -21.01
N GLU A 187 -0.78 -6.96 -22.12
CA GLU A 187 -1.09 -6.32 -23.40
C GLU A 187 -2.44 -5.59 -23.36
N SER A 188 -2.52 -4.48 -24.11
CA SER A 188 -3.78 -3.76 -24.27
C SER A 188 -4.80 -4.62 -25.01
N ASP A 189 -6.08 -4.37 -24.70
CA ASP A 189 -7.23 -5.02 -25.33
C ASP A 189 -7.35 -6.55 -25.14
N ALA A 190 -6.49 -7.13 -24.27
CA ALA A 190 -6.56 -8.52 -23.86
C ALA A 190 -7.07 -8.65 -22.41
N GLU A 191 -7.84 -9.71 -22.13
CA GLU A 191 -8.20 -10.10 -20.77
C GLU A 191 -7.15 -11.09 -20.24
N HIS A 192 -6.51 -10.74 -19.15
CA HIS A 192 -5.49 -11.55 -18.49
C HIS A 192 -6.09 -12.24 -17.27
N LEU A 193 -5.98 -13.56 -17.21
CA LEU A 193 -6.44 -14.37 -16.08
C LEU A 193 -5.30 -14.61 -15.09
N PHE A 194 -5.57 -14.50 -13.80
CA PHE A 194 -4.65 -14.80 -12.69
C PHE A 194 -5.28 -15.78 -11.69
N PRO A 195 -4.55 -16.83 -11.25
CA PRO A 195 -3.27 -17.27 -11.85
C PRO A 195 -3.45 -17.63 -13.32
N SER A 196 -2.39 -17.48 -14.11
CA SER A 196 -2.46 -17.81 -15.53
C SER A 196 -2.64 -19.32 -15.72
N HIS A 197 -3.32 -19.73 -16.80
CA HIS A 197 -3.46 -21.16 -17.12
C HIS A 197 -2.12 -21.89 -17.28
N LYS A 198 -1.03 -21.15 -17.53
CA LYS A 198 0.31 -21.71 -17.71
C LYS A 198 1.01 -22.00 -16.39
N SER A 199 0.62 -21.33 -15.30
CA SER A 199 1.33 -21.43 -14.02
C SER A 199 1.14 -22.76 -13.32
N GLN A 200 0.03 -23.47 -13.56
CA GLN A 200 -0.40 -24.68 -12.83
C GLN A 200 -0.43 -24.50 -11.29
N ARG A 201 -0.48 -23.26 -10.82
CA ARG A 201 -0.54 -22.89 -9.41
C ARG A 201 -1.87 -22.23 -9.07
N GLU A 202 -2.22 -22.31 -7.81
CA GLU A 202 -3.38 -21.65 -7.24
C GLU A 202 -2.93 -20.60 -6.23
N TYR A 203 -3.61 -19.45 -6.18
CA TYR A 203 -3.40 -18.48 -5.12
C TYR A 203 -4.34 -18.81 -3.97
N VAL A 204 -3.87 -19.64 -3.04
CA VAL A 204 -4.70 -20.05 -1.90
C VAL A 204 -4.69 -18.94 -0.85
N VAL A 205 -5.86 -18.49 -0.46
CA VAL A 205 -6.03 -17.48 0.59
C VAL A 205 -6.15 -18.19 1.93
N GLU A 206 -5.16 -17.96 2.79
CA GLU A 206 -5.09 -18.55 4.13
C GLU A 206 -5.35 -17.52 5.22
N ASN A 207 -5.77 -17.99 6.37
CA ASN A 207 -6.09 -17.18 7.52
C ASN A 207 -5.05 -17.43 8.64
N THR A 208 -3.92 -16.75 8.58
CA THR A 208 -2.87 -16.88 9.60
C THR A 208 -3.19 -16.07 10.86
N GLN A 209 -3.93 -14.97 10.69
CA GLN A 209 -4.38 -14.09 11.78
C GLN A 209 -5.90 -13.86 11.69
N PRO A 210 -6.72 -14.66 12.40
CA PRO A 210 -8.19 -14.66 12.23
C PRO A 210 -8.90 -13.31 12.41
N LYS A 211 -8.33 -12.43 13.24
CA LYS A 211 -8.89 -11.10 13.53
C LYS A 211 -8.26 -9.98 12.72
N ALA A 212 -7.26 -10.27 11.89
CA ALA A 212 -6.60 -9.24 11.10
C ALA A 212 -7.46 -8.83 9.90
N VAL A 213 -7.39 -7.55 9.56
CA VAL A 213 -7.96 -7.04 8.30
C VAL A 213 -7.14 -7.58 7.15
N LYS A 214 -7.82 -8.10 6.15
CA LYS A 214 -7.23 -8.70 4.97
C LYS A 214 -7.64 -7.97 3.72
N SER A 215 -6.72 -7.85 2.78
CA SER A 215 -7.06 -7.32 1.46
C SER A 215 -6.12 -7.84 0.38
N VAL A 216 -6.59 -7.82 -0.85
CA VAL A 216 -5.78 -8.01 -2.06
C VAL A 216 -5.48 -6.63 -2.64
N MET A 217 -4.20 -6.31 -2.78
CA MET A 217 -3.75 -5.06 -3.41
C MET A 217 -3.15 -5.38 -4.77
N LEU A 218 -3.70 -4.76 -5.82
CA LEU A 218 -3.17 -4.83 -7.17
C LEU A 218 -2.59 -3.47 -7.54
N MET A 219 -1.35 -3.48 -8.01
CA MET A 219 -0.64 -2.28 -8.42
C MET A 219 -0.21 -2.42 -9.87
N PHE A 220 -0.61 -1.47 -10.70
CA PHE A 220 -0.31 -1.43 -12.13
C PHE A 220 0.65 -0.28 -12.43
N PHE A 221 1.62 -0.53 -13.32
CA PHE A 221 2.68 0.44 -13.66
C PHE A 221 2.86 0.50 -15.17
N LYS A 222 3.16 1.69 -15.70
CA LYS A 222 3.48 1.88 -17.12
C LYS A 222 4.82 1.25 -17.54
N LYS A 223 5.68 0.97 -16.56
CA LYS A 223 7.00 0.38 -16.76
C LYS A 223 7.19 -0.82 -15.83
N PRO A 224 8.03 -1.80 -16.18
CA PRO A 224 8.34 -2.89 -15.27
C PRO A 224 8.94 -2.34 -13.98
N MET A 225 8.42 -2.79 -12.85
CA MET A 225 8.87 -2.39 -11.52
C MET A 225 9.44 -3.59 -10.78
N PRO A 226 10.61 -3.46 -10.16
CA PRO A 226 11.11 -4.53 -9.31
C PRO A 226 10.16 -4.74 -8.13
N THR A 227 9.98 -5.99 -7.73
CA THR A 227 9.28 -6.30 -6.48
C THR A 227 10.07 -5.69 -5.32
N PRO A 228 9.50 -4.76 -4.54
CA PRO A 228 10.20 -4.19 -3.40
C PRO A 228 10.45 -5.28 -2.34
N PRO A 229 11.62 -5.30 -1.71
CA PRO A 229 11.94 -6.26 -0.64
C PRO A 229 11.29 -5.81 0.68
N VAL A 230 9.96 -5.86 0.75
CA VAL A 230 9.17 -5.37 1.89
C VAL A 230 8.20 -6.44 2.34
N ASP A 231 8.13 -6.65 3.65
CA ASP A 231 7.23 -7.59 4.31
C ASP A 231 6.15 -6.86 5.14
N LEU A 232 6.28 -5.54 5.27
CA LEU A 232 5.35 -4.72 6.02
C LEU A 232 4.55 -3.80 5.09
N ARG A 233 3.27 -3.68 5.40
CA ARG A 233 2.32 -2.84 4.67
C ARG A 233 2.75 -1.37 4.59
N GLN A 234 3.26 -0.82 5.68
CA GLN A 234 3.75 0.56 5.73
C GLN A 234 4.97 0.79 4.82
N ASP A 235 5.85 -0.20 4.69
CA ASP A 235 7.02 -0.09 3.82
C ASP A 235 6.62 -0.17 2.35
N LEU A 236 5.65 -1.04 2.03
CA LEU A 236 5.05 -1.12 0.70
C LEU A 236 4.39 0.21 0.31
N GLN A 237 3.66 0.82 1.24
CA GLN A 237 3.05 2.13 1.01
C GLN A 237 4.11 3.21 0.77
N ARG A 238 5.15 3.28 1.61
CA ARG A 238 6.24 4.24 1.43
C ARG A 238 6.98 4.06 0.10
N TRP A 239 7.22 2.83 -0.31
CA TRP A 239 7.79 2.54 -1.62
C TRP A 239 6.87 3.04 -2.74
N LEU A 240 5.57 2.77 -2.63
CA LEU A 240 4.57 3.20 -3.59
C LEU A 240 4.49 4.74 -3.68
N ASP A 241 4.59 5.44 -2.56
CA ASP A 241 4.59 6.91 -2.49
C ASP A 241 5.79 7.54 -3.20
N GLY A 242 6.87 6.78 -3.40
CA GLY A 242 8.00 7.20 -4.24
C GLY A 242 7.71 7.24 -5.74
N ILE A 243 6.57 6.71 -6.21
CA ILE A 243 6.21 6.61 -7.63
C ILE A 243 5.17 7.68 -7.98
N GLU A 244 5.34 8.33 -9.14
CA GLU A 244 4.39 9.36 -9.61
C GLU A 244 2.98 8.75 -9.83
N PRO A 245 1.91 9.47 -9.48
CA PRO A 245 0.53 9.00 -9.68
C PRO A 245 0.19 8.72 -11.16
N SER A 246 0.76 9.50 -12.09
CA SER A 246 0.56 9.27 -13.53
C SER A 246 1.22 7.99 -14.06
N GLU A 247 2.16 7.40 -13.31
CA GLU A 247 2.90 6.20 -13.70
C GLU A 247 2.31 4.92 -13.09
N ARG A 248 1.30 5.05 -12.21
CA ARG A 248 0.71 3.93 -11.47
C ARG A 248 -0.80 4.02 -11.31
N GLN A 249 -1.43 2.86 -11.12
CA GLN A 249 -2.79 2.75 -10.59
C GLN A 249 -2.83 1.66 -9.52
N VAL A 250 -3.59 1.87 -8.45
CA VAL A 250 -3.65 0.95 -7.30
C VAL A 250 -5.11 0.64 -6.99
N PHE A 251 -5.38 -0.65 -6.81
CA PHE A 251 -6.66 -1.15 -6.30
C PHE A 251 -6.41 -1.88 -4.99
N ASN A 252 -7.29 -1.67 -4.03
CA ASN A 252 -7.28 -2.43 -2.78
C ASN A 252 -8.68 -3.03 -2.58
N PHE A 253 -8.73 -4.35 -2.52
CA PHE A 253 -9.95 -5.13 -2.36
C PHE A 253 -9.97 -5.72 -0.96
N PRO A 254 -10.71 -5.14 0.00
CA PRO A 254 -10.94 -5.77 1.30
C PRO A 254 -11.60 -7.12 1.13
N ILE A 255 -11.11 -8.13 1.86
CA ILE A 255 -11.67 -9.49 1.80
C ILE A 255 -11.93 -10.02 3.19
N ILE A 256 -12.97 -10.82 3.32
CA ILE A 256 -13.33 -11.55 4.52
C ILE A 256 -13.08 -13.04 4.27
N LEU A 257 -12.35 -13.68 5.18
CA LEU A 257 -12.18 -15.13 5.16
C LEU A 257 -13.15 -15.76 6.16
N ASP A 258 -14.07 -16.57 5.65
CA ASP A 258 -14.97 -17.33 6.51
C ASP A 258 -14.20 -18.51 7.12
N SER A 259 -13.97 -18.43 8.41
CA SER A 259 -13.27 -19.47 9.18
C SER A 259 -14.21 -20.55 9.73
N ARG A 260 -15.48 -20.52 9.37
CA ARG A 260 -16.44 -21.50 9.86
C ARG A 260 -16.13 -22.88 9.27
N LYS A 261 -15.71 -23.76 10.15
CA LYS A 261 -15.78 -25.20 9.95
C LYS A 261 -17.17 -25.71 10.26
#